data_ab57bea0d198e4ddc4db9a6bc574208f
#
_entry.id   ab57bea0d198e4ddc4db9a6bc574208f
#
_cell.length_a   1.000
_cell.length_b   1.000
_cell.length_c   1.000
_cell.angle_alpha   90.00
_cell.angle_beta   90.00
_cell.angle_gamma   90.00
#
_symmetry.space_group_name_H-M   'P 1'
#
loop_
_entity.id
_entity.type
_entity.pdbx_description
1 polymer ?
#
loop_
_entity_poly.entity_id
_entity_poly.type
_entity_poly.pdbx_seq_one_letter_code
_entity_poly.pdbx_strand_id
1 'polypeptide(L)'
;MCILCIEGLLLFEALPDVLCYALVSSRSFFIVGAPMKVIKNINNNVSLCVDSSGREVIAFGKGIGFRHPPYEISLSQVDRTFYNIDPMYLSMIGGIPEEIMSLSARVVDYARLRLETQVNSNIVVTLADHIHFAIERNRKHMNLTLPIAHDVRHLFKTEMDIGEKTLTLIHRELGVLLPEEEAVYIALHIINGEYSGEKQGTALDEEMIQHITRIIENHFRLTVDQKGFDYARFVTHMHYLFQRTREGIPEQSENHELFQLLKTSFPSTYDCCKSIGAYLNEARGWELTEEEYVYLMMHVNRLCAHEDCKREEHAE
;
A
#
# COMPACT_ATOMS: atom_id res chain seq x y z
N MET A 1 39.37 10.16 12.54
CA MET A 1 39.49 11.57 12.11
C MET A 1 39.41 11.56 10.59
N CYS A 2 38.22 11.69 10.07
CA CYS A 2 37.97 11.95 8.65
C CYS A 2 36.72 12.83 8.58
N ILE A 3 36.99 14.09 8.48
CA ILE A 3 36.04 15.17 8.17
C ILE A 3 35.94 15.14 6.67
N LEU A 4 34.73 14.89 6.16
CA LEU A 4 34.30 15.33 4.80
C LEU A 4 32.95 14.67 4.50
N CYS A 5 31.89 15.38 4.84
CA CYS A 5 30.60 15.42 4.13
C CYS A 5 29.67 16.41 4.86
N ILE A 6 30.00 17.68 4.76
CA ILE A 6 29.09 18.79 5.15
C ILE A 6 29.04 19.71 3.94
N GLU A 7 28.25 19.34 2.93
CA GLU A 7 27.87 20.26 1.85
C GLU A 7 26.52 19.91 1.19
N GLY A 8 25.65 19.16 1.90
CA GLY A 8 24.28 18.90 1.45
C GLY A 8 23.19 19.37 2.44
N LEU A 9 23.56 20.19 3.44
CA LEU A 9 22.72 20.42 4.64
C LEU A 9 22.06 21.81 4.69
N LEU A 10 21.90 22.52 3.59
CA LEU A 10 21.47 23.92 3.64
C LEU A 10 20.14 24.25 2.98
N LEU A 11 19.16 23.33 2.89
CA LEU A 11 17.83 23.66 2.35
C LEU A 11 16.65 23.06 3.13
N PHE A 12 16.76 22.82 4.44
CA PHE A 12 15.68 22.25 5.25
C PHE A 12 15.36 23.01 6.54
N GLU A 13 15.44 24.34 6.53
CA GLU A 13 15.10 25.20 7.65
C GLU A 13 13.63 25.67 7.67
N ALA A 14 12.64 24.81 7.45
CA ALA A 14 11.25 25.27 7.62
C ALA A 14 10.22 24.21 8.02
N LEU A 15 10.62 23.10 8.66
CA LEU A 15 9.68 22.20 9.33
C LEU A 15 10.30 21.75 10.67
N PRO A 16 9.81 22.22 11.82
CA PRO A 16 10.48 21.98 13.11
C PRO A 16 10.46 20.52 13.59
N ASP A 17 9.69 19.59 13.01
CA ASP A 17 9.50 18.26 13.61
C ASP A 17 9.64 17.05 12.70
N VAL A 18 9.99 17.17 11.42
CA VAL A 18 9.78 16.05 10.48
C VAL A 18 11.01 15.52 9.75
N LEU A 19 12.16 16.18 9.77
CA LEU A 19 13.25 15.82 8.83
C LEU A 19 14.65 15.64 9.39
N CYS A 20 14.85 15.62 10.71
CA CYS A 20 16.19 15.49 11.29
C CYS A 20 16.69 14.06 11.47
N TYR A 21 15.88 13.01 11.23
CA TYR A 21 16.23 11.61 11.50
C TYR A 21 16.37 10.68 10.30
N ALA A 22 16.22 11.17 9.09
CA ALA A 22 16.24 10.31 7.89
C ALA A 22 17.63 9.81 7.44
N LEU A 23 18.70 10.09 8.19
CA LEU A 23 20.09 9.79 7.75
C LEU A 23 20.79 8.65 8.50
N VAL A 24 20.14 7.90 9.39
CA VAL A 24 20.91 7.00 10.29
C VAL A 24 20.53 5.53 10.27
N SER A 25 19.60 5.05 9.48
CA SER A 25 19.22 3.62 9.57
C SER A 25 19.03 2.87 8.26
N SER A 26 19.96 2.96 7.34
CA SER A 26 20.20 1.85 6.41
C SER A 26 21.69 1.54 6.36
N ARG A 27 22.13 0.62 7.22
CA ARG A 27 23.43 -0.05 7.10
C ARG A 27 23.41 -0.99 5.89
N SER A 28 23.28 -0.41 4.69
CA SER A 28 23.83 -1.02 3.51
C SER A 28 25.26 -0.52 3.42
N PHE A 29 26.23 -1.39 3.60
CA PHE A 29 27.64 -1.12 3.32
C PHE A 29 27.71 -0.62 1.88
N PHE A 30 27.84 0.69 1.72
CA PHE A 30 28.18 1.26 0.42
C PHE A 30 29.60 0.81 0.10
N ILE A 31 29.76 -0.16 -0.79
CA ILE A 31 31.00 -0.35 -1.53
C ILE A 31 31.07 0.86 -2.47
N VAL A 32 31.79 1.88 -2.04
CA VAL A 32 32.06 3.08 -2.83
C VAL A 32 32.73 2.63 -4.12
N GLY A 33 32.05 2.72 -5.27
CA GLY A 33 32.70 2.70 -6.56
C GLY A 33 32.37 1.60 -7.55
N ALA A 34 31.55 0.59 -7.23
CA ALA A 34 31.22 -0.42 -8.23
C ALA A 34 30.14 0.10 -9.22
N PRO A 35 30.41 0.12 -10.55
CA PRO A 35 29.44 0.54 -11.53
C PRO A 35 28.27 -0.44 -11.56
N MET A 36 27.08 0.09 -11.91
CA MET A 36 25.91 -0.75 -12.20
C MET A 36 25.79 -0.95 -13.70
N LYS A 37 25.39 -2.16 -14.13
CA LYS A 37 25.16 -2.47 -15.53
C LYS A 37 23.68 -2.30 -15.85
N VAL A 38 23.39 -1.38 -16.75
CA VAL A 38 22.04 -1.21 -17.31
C VAL A 38 21.75 -2.37 -18.26
N ILE A 39 20.62 -3.04 -18.04
CA ILE A 39 20.15 -4.16 -18.86
C ILE A 39 18.91 -3.80 -19.69
N LYS A 40 18.11 -2.86 -19.21
CA LYS A 40 16.92 -2.35 -19.92
C LYS A 40 16.60 -0.92 -19.50
N ASN A 41 16.31 -0.07 -20.45
CA ASN A 41 15.77 1.27 -20.16
C ASN A 41 14.25 1.19 -20.04
N ILE A 42 13.71 1.83 -19.01
CA ILE A 42 12.27 1.98 -18.79
C ILE A 42 11.83 3.31 -19.41
N ASN A 43 12.56 4.38 -19.10
CA ASN A 43 12.44 5.70 -19.74
C ASN A 43 13.81 6.43 -19.71
N ASN A 44 13.84 7.71 -20.05
CA ASN A 44 15.08 8.48 -20.11
C ASN A 44 15.84 8.61 -18.78
N ASN A 45 15.14 8.47 -17.65
CA ASN A 45 15.67 8.69 -16.29
C ASN A 45 15.58 7.46 -15.39
N VAL A 46 15.02 6.35 -15.92
CA VAL A 46 14.81 5.11 -15.16
C VAL A 46 15.29 3.92 -15.97
N SER A 47 16.10 3.10 -15.35
CA SER A 47 16.65 1.90 -15.98
C SER A 47 16.64 0.71 -15.04
N LEU A 48 16.42 -0.48 -15.58
CA LEU A 48 16.66 -1.74 -14.90
C LEU A 48 18.15 -2.05 -15.03
N CYS A 49 18.80 -2.22 -13.89
CA CYS A 49 20.23 -2.44 -13.76
C CYS A 49 20.51 -3.73 -13.00
N VAL A 50 21.74 -4.17 -13.10
CA VAL A 50 22.31 -5.23 -12.23
C VAL A 50 23.44 -4.59 -11.42
N ASP A 51 23.39 -4.78 -10.09
CA ASP A 51 24.43 -4.32 -9.18
C ASP A 51 25.66 -5.23 -9.22
N SER A 52 26.72 -4.85 -8.49
CA SER A 52 27.98 -5.64 -8.39
C SER A 52 27.80 -7.04 -7.76
N SER A 53 26.67 -7.28 -7.10
CA SER A 53 26.33 -8.58 -6.50
C SER A 53 25.46 -9.45 -7.44
N GLY A 54 25.17 -8.97 -8.65
CA GLY A 54 24.31 -9.66 -9.62
C GLY A 54 22.81 -9.52 -9.35
N ARG A 55 22.38 -8.63 -8.46
CA ARG A 55 20.97 -8.41 -8.15
C ARG A 55 20.36 -7.37 -9.08
N GLU A 56 19.15 -7.63 -9.53
CA GLU A 56 18.37 -6.65 -10.27
C GLU A 56 17.94 -5.48 -9.38
N VAL A 57 18.04 -4.27 -9.93
CA VAL A 57 17.74 -3.02 -9.25
C VAL A 57 17.19 -2.00 -10.25
N ILE A 58 16.16 -1.28 -9.87
CA ILE A 58 15.67 -0.14 -10.63
C ILE A 58 16.45 1.09 -10.17
N ALA A 59 17.19 1.70 -11.10
CA ALA A 59 17.94 2.90 -10.86
C ALA A 59 17.22 4.10 -11.44
N PHE A 60 17.15 5.16 -10.66
CA PHE A 60 16.66 6.48 -11.04
C PHE A 60 17.85 7.44 -11.10
N GLY A 61 17.92 8.25 -12.14
CA GLY A 61 18.96 9.26 -12.29
C GLY A 61 18.80 9.98 -13.61
N LYS A 62 19.10 11.27 -13.62
CA LYS A 62 18.90 12.13 -14.78
C LYS A 62 19.68 11.62 -16.00
N GLY A 63 18.94 11.23 -17.03
CA GLY A 63 19.51 10.86 -18.31
C GLY A 63 20.17 9.47 -18.36
N ILE A 64 20.04 8.63 -17.30
CA ILE A 64 20.66 7.31 -17.29
C ILE A 64 20.08 6.35 -18.35
N GLY A 65 18.89 6.61 -18.87
CA GLY A 65 18.21 5.76 -19.86
C GLY A 65 18.38 6.20 -21.32
N PHE A 66 19.23 7.19 -21.63
CA PHE A 66 19.38 7.67 -23.01
C PHE A 66 20.23 6.76 -23.93
N ARG A 67 21.06 5.91 -23.35
CA ARG A 67 21.93 5.01 -24.13
C ARG A 67 21.22 3.70 -24.44
N HIS A 68 21.62 3.02 -25.51
CA HIS A 68 21.13 1.67 -25.78
C HIS A 68 21.82 0.63 -24.87
N PRO A 69 21.07 -0.15 -24.08
CA PRO A 69 21.63 -1.21 -23.24
C PRO A 69 22.31 -2.31 -24.10
N PRO A 70 23.33 -3.03 -23.57
CA PRO A 70 23.86 -2.91 -22.21
C PRO A 70 25.00 -1.85 -22.10
N TYR A 71 25.07 -1.14 -20.97
CA TYR A 71 26.17 -0.22 -20.64
C TYR A 71 26.31 -0.07 -19.12
N GLU A 72 27.42 0.50 -18.68
CA GLU A 72 27.68 0.77 -17.27
C GLU A 72 27.37 2.23 -16.92
N ILE A 73 26.83 2.41 -15.70
CA ILE A 73 26.60 3.72 -15.07
C ILE A 73 27.33 3.81 -13.75
N SER A 74 27.85 5.00 -13.47
CA SER A 74 28.45 5.30 -12.16
C SER A 74 27.36 5.54 -11.12
N LEU A 75 27.63 5.20 -9.87
CA LEU A 75 26.75 5.53 -8.74
C LEU A 75 26.52 7.04 -8.60
N SER A 76 27.46 7.89 -9.06
CA SER A 76 27.28 9.35 -9.08
C SER A 76 26.21 9.84 -10.07
N GLN A 77 25.75 9.00 -10.99
CA GLN A 77 24.68 9.29 -11.95
C GLN A 77 23.31 8.80 -11.44
N VAL A 78 23.29 8.12 -10.31
CA VAL A 78 22.11 7.49 -9.74
C VAL A 78 21.66 8.26 -8.52
N ASP A 79 20.45 8.80 -8.59
CA ASP A 79 19.85 9.55 -7.49
C ASP A 79 19.22 8.61 -6.46
N ARG A 80 18.64 7.49 -6.93
CA ARG A 80 17.97 6.51 -6.08
C ARG A 80 17.92 5.13 -6.71
N THR A 81 17.86 4.10 -5.87
CA THR A 81 17.71 2.70 -6.28
C THR A 81 16.58 2.02 -5.52
N PHE A 82 15.85 1.12 -6.21
CA PHE A 82 14.82 0.28 -5.60
C PHE A 82 15.13 -1.20 -5.91
N TYR A 83 15.25 -1.98 -4.86
CA TYR A 83 15.44 -3.43 -4.90
C TYR A 83 14.10 -4.14 -4.73
N ASN A 84 14.00 -5.35 -5.27
CA ASN A 84 12.85 -6.24 -5.09
C ASN A 84 11.53 -5.63 -5.63
N ILE A 85 11.59 -4.82 -6.68
CA ILE A 85 10.39 -4.38 -7.39
C ILE A 85 9.92 -5.51 -8.29
N ASP A 86 8.68 -5.93 -8.12
CA ASP A 86 8.07 -6.95 -8.95
C ASP A 86 8.05 -6.50 -10.43
N PRO A 87 8.47 -7.35 -11.38
CA PRO A 87 8.51 -7.02 -12.81
C PRO A 87 7.18 -6.50 -13.37
N MET A 88 6.04 -6.88 -12.79
CA MET A 88 4.73 -6.39 -13.21
C MET A 88 4.59 -4.85 -13.11
N TYR A 89 5.31 -4.21 -12.16
CA TYR A 89 5.26 -2.76 -11.98
C TYR A 89 6.15 -1.97 -12.95
N LEU A 90 7.03 -2.63 -13.72
CA LEU A 90 7.95 -1.95 -14.64
C LEU A 90 7.23 -1.14 -15.72
N SER A 91 6.08 -1.64 -16.19
CA SER A 91 5.27 -0.93 -17.19
C SER A 91 4.63 0.34 -16.64
N MET A 92 4.28 0.35 -15.36
CA MET A 92 3.67 1.52 -14.70
C MET A 92 4.69 2.65 -14.53
N ILE A 93 5.92 2.31 -14.13
CA ILE A 93 6.99 3.30 -13.87
C ILE A 93 7.25 4.16 -15.11
N GLY A 94 7.16 3.59 -16.31
CA GLY A 94 7.43 4.31 -17.56
C GLY A 94 6.47 5.49 -17.83
N GLY A 95 5.26 5.45 -17.29
CA GLY A 95 4.22 6.47 -17.47
C GLY A 95 4.16 7.53 -16.35
N ILE A 96 4.89 7.35 -15.24
CA ILE A 96 4.81 8.23 -14.08
C ILE A 96 5.91 9.30 -14.16
N PRO A 97 5.59 10.60 -13.98
CA PRO A 97 6.58 11.67 -13.90
C PRO A 97 7.60 11.43 -12.77
N GLU A 98 8.86 11.76 -13.03
CA GLU A 98 9.99 11.55 -12.11
C GLU A 98 9.78 12.26 -10.76
N GLU A 99 9.25 13.48 -10.78
CA GLU A 99 8.93 14.27 -9.60
C GLU A 99 7.93 13.58 -8.69
N ILE A 100 6.92 12.89 -9.25
CA ILE A 100 5.93 12.12 -8.49
C ILE A 100 6.58 10.86 -7.92
N MET A 101 7.40 10.15 -8.69
CA MET A 101 8.16 9.00 -8.20
C MET A 101 9.09 9.38 -7.03
N SER A 102 9.83 10.48 -7.16
CA SER A 102 10.72 10.99 -6.12
C SER A 102 9.96 11.41 -4.86
N LEU A 103 8.81 12.08 -5.02
CA LEU A 103 7.93 12.46 -3.92
C LEU A 103 7.41 11.21 -3.20
N SER A 104 6.89 10.23 -3.94
CA SER A 104 6.35 8.97 -3.38
C SER A 104 7.42 8.18 -2.63
N ALA A 105 8.65 8.15 -3.14
CA ALA A 105 9.76 7.50 -2.45
C ALA A 105 10.06 8.14 -1.09
N ARG A 106 10.03 9.47 -0.99
CA ARG A 106 10.23 10.19 0.28
C ARG A 106 9.07 9.98 1.25
N VAL A 107 7.85 9.89 0.75
CA VAL A 107 6.67 9.55 1.57
C VAL A 107 6.84 8.15 2.16
N VAL A 108 7.27 7.18 1.36
CA VAL A 108 7.51 5.80 1.84
C VAL A 108 8.67 5.75 2.83
N ASP A 109 9.76 6.51 2.62
CA ASP A 109 10.85 6.61 3.58
C ASP A 109 10.35 7.21 4.91
N TYR A 110 9.50 8.23 4.85
CA TYR A 110 8.87 8.82 6.03
C TYR A 110 7.94 7.81 6.72
N ALA A 111 7.13 7.06 5.97
CA ALA A 111 6.27 6.00 6.52
C ALA A 111 7.10 4.95 7.28
N ARG A 112 8.20 4.47 6.71
CA ARG A 112 9.12 3.52 7.35
C ARG A 112 9.72 4.01 8.67
N LEU A 113 9.85 5.32 8.84
CA LEU A 113 10.35 5.90 10.09
C LEU A 113 9.25 6.03 11.16
N ARG A 114 8.00 6.10 10.74
CA ARG A 114 6.85 6.33 11.63
C ARG A 114 6.12 5.06 12.02
N LEU A 115 6.19 4.05 11.18
CA LEU A 115 5.55 2.76 11.37
C LEU A 115 6.52 1.77 11.99
N GLU A 116 6.02 0.93 12.88
CA GLU A 116 6.81 -0.15 13.50
C GLU A 116 6.95 -1.35 12.57
N THR A 117 6.14 -1.39 11.51
CA THR A 117 6.06 -2.47 10.54
C THR A 117 6.97 -2.23 9.33
N GLN A 118 7.33 -3.31 8.64
CA GLN A 118 8.06 -3.20 7.39
C GLN A 118 7.12 -2.84 6.24
N VAL A 119 7.51 -1.83 5.47
CA VAL A 119 6.77 -1.38 4.30
C VAL A 119 7.41 -1.94 3.03
N ASN A 120 6.61 -2.63 2.22
CA ASN A 120 7.05 -3.23 0.95
C ASN A 120 7.60 -2.16 -0.02
N SER A 121 8.68 -2.49 -0.72
CA SER A 121 9.30 -1.57 -1.68
C SER A 121 8.39 -1.24 -2.88
N ASN A 122 7.48 -2.12 -3.27
CA ASN A 122 6.55 -1.91 -4.39
C ASN A 122 5.56 -0.77 -4.13
N ILE A 123 5.31 -0.41 -2.87
CA ILE A 123 4.40 0.70 -2.51
C ILE A 123 4.83 2.02 -3.15
N VAL A 124 6.13 2.24 -3.37
CA VAL A 124 6.62 3.46 -4.01
C VAL A 124 5.99 3.62 -5.39
N VAL A 125 5.89 2.55 -6.15
CA VAL A 125 5.32 2.57 -7.51
C VAL A 125 3.82 2.72 -7.46
N THR A 126 3.12 1.95 -6.62
CA THR A 126 1.66 2.01 -6.53
C THR A 126 1.16 3.33 -5.94
N LEU A 127 1.90 3.91 -4.99
CA LEU A 127 1.60 5.23 -4.45
C LEU A 127 1.87 6.34 -5.49
N ALA A 128 2.95 6.23 -6.25
CA ALA A 128 3.26 7.19 -7.31
C ALA A 128 2.20 7.15 -8.42
N ASP A 129 1.76 5.98 -8.83
CA ASP A 129 0.66 5.81 -9.79
C ASP A 129 -0.65 6.42 -9.26
N HIS A 130 -0.98 6.15 -8.00
CA HIS A 130 -2.14 6.77 -7.35
C HIS A 130 -2.06 8.30 -7.35
N ILE A 131 -0.93 8.89 -6.93
CA ILE A 131 -0.76 10.35 -6.87
C ILE A 131 -0.85 10.94 -8.28
N HIS A 132 -0.23 10.31 -9.28
CA HIS A 132 -0.33 10.74 -10.67
C HIS A 132 -1.79 10.75 -11.15
N PHE A 133 -2.51 9.66 -10.90
CA PHE A 133 -3.91 9.55 -11.27
C PHE A 133 -4.81 10.53 -10.49
N ALA A 134 -4.56 10.75 -9.19
CA ALA A 134 -5.28 11.71 -8.37
C ALA A 134 -5.13 13.15 -8.90
N ILE A 135 -3.92 13.54 -9.32
CA ILE A 135 -3.64 14.84 -9.94
C ILE A 135 -4.42 14.98 -11.26
N GLU A 136 -4.38 13.97 -12.12
CA GLU A 136 -5.11 13.98 -13.40
C GLU A 136 -6.63 14.05 -13.20
N ARG A 137 -7.16 13.29 -12.23
CA ARG A 137 -8.58 13.29 -11.87
C ARG A 137 -9.02 14.63 -11.29
N ASN A 138 -8.20 15.23 -10.41
CA ASN A 138 -8.48 16.54 -9.84
C ASN A 138 -8.55 17.65 -10.91
N ARG A 139 -7.66 17.60 -11.91
CA ARG A 139 -7.72 18.50 -13.09
C ARG A 139 -9.02 18.39 -13.87
N LYS A 140 -9.66 17.22 -13.85
CA LYS A 140 -10.94 16.95 -14.51
C LYS A 140 -12.15 17.16 -13.62
N HIS A 141 -11.95 17.69 -12.39
CA HIS A 141 -12.99 17.90 -11.37
C HIS A 141 -13.78 16.63 -11.02
N MET A 142 -13.11 15.47 -11.07
CA MET A 142 -13.70 14.17 -10.71
C MET A 142 -13.40 13.83 -9.26
N ASN A 143 -14.32 14.13 -8.35
CA ASN A 143 -14.17 13.78 -6.94
C ASN A 143 -14.67 12.36 -6.69
N LEU A 144 -13.90 11.60 -5.93
CA LEU A 144 -14.29 10.29 -5.42
C LEU A 144 -14.51 10.40 -3.91
N THR A 145 -15.60 9.84 -3.43
CA THR A 145 -15.87 9.68 -2.00
C THR A 145 -15.73 8.20 -1.64
N LEU A 146 -15.01 7.92 -0.56
CA LEU A 146 -14.86 6.57 -0.02
C LEU A 146 -15.81 6.39 1.17
N PRO A 147 -16.73 5.41 1.12
CA PRO A 147 -17.55 5.08 2.29
C PRO A 147 -16.74 4.72 3.54
N ILE A 148 -15.54 4.13 3.35
CA ILE A 148 -14.61 3.70 4.41
C ILE A 148 -13.75 4.86 4.96
N ALA A 149 -13.91 6.09 4.49
CA ALA A 149 -13.05 7.21 4.89
C ALA A 149 -13.09 7.49 6.40
N HIS A 150 -14.27 7.35 7.00
CA HIS A 150 -14.44 7.54 8.44
C HIS A 150 -13.60 6.53 9.24
N ASP A 151 -13.68 5.28 8.85
CA ASP A 151 -13.03 4.17 9.55
C ASP A 151 -11.51 4.26 9.47
N VAL A 152 -10.98 4.56 8.28
CA VAL A 152 -9.53 4.77 8.10
C VAL A 152 -9.03 5.91 8.98
N ARG A 153 -9.78 7.02 9.11
CA ARG A 153 -9.41 8.16 9.96
C ARG A 153 -9.36 7.80 11.45
N HIS A 154 -10.22 6.90 11.90
CA HIS A 154 -10.28 6.51 13.31
C HIS A 154 -9.28 5.41 13.68
N LEU A 155 -9.14 4.41 12.83
CA LEU A 155 -8.36 3.21 13.11
C LEU A 155 -6.87 3.35 12.77
N PHE A 156 -6.53 4.11 11.74
CA PHE A 156 -5.18 4.21 11.17
C PHE A 156 -4.63 5.65 11.30
N LYS A 157 -4.52 6.11 12.56
CA LYS A 157 -4.14 7.51 12.84
C LYS A 157 -2.75 7.89 12.33
N THR A 158 -1.80 6.95 12.39
CA THR A 158 -0.43 7.19 11.92
C THR A 158 -0.40 7.28 10.40
N GLU A 159 -1.07 6.36 9.71
CA GLU A 159 -1.14 6.31 8.25
C GLU A 159 -1.94 7.50 7.70
N MET A 160 -2.98 7.92 8.43
CA MET A 160 -3.72 9.17 8.11
C MET A 160 -2.84 10.41 8.26
N ASP A 161 -2.05 10.54 9.33
CA ASP A 161 -1.08 11.64 9.50
C ASP A 161 -0.07 11.66 8.34
N ILE A 162 0.38 10.48 7.88
CA ILE A 162 1.24 10.38 6.70
C ILE A 162 0.49 10.83 5.44
N GLY A 163 -0.77 10.44 5.27
CA GLY A 163 -1.62 10.86 4.15
C GLY A 163 -1.80 12.37 4.09
N GLU A 164 -2.16 13.01 5.19
CA GLU A 164 -2.36 14.47 5.30
C GLU A 164 -1.07 15.26 5.03
N LYS A 165 0.07 14.78 5.57
CA LYS A 165 1.39 15.36 5.29
C LYS A 165 1.78 15.19 3.83
N THR A 166 1.37 14.08 3.20
CA THR A 166 1.61 13.87 1.78
C THR A 166 0.84 14.87 0.93
N LEU A 167 -0.42 15.19 1.26
CA LEU A 167 -1.17 16.26 0.57
C LEU A 167 -0.46 17.62 0.68
N THR A 168 0.04 17.94 1.87
CA THR A 168 0.81 19.17 2.10
C THR A 168 2.09 19.18 1.24
N LEU A 169 2.77 18.04 1.13
CA LEU A 169 3.98 17.89 0.33
C LEU A 169 3.68 18.05 -1.17
N ILE A 170 2.60 17.43 -1.67
CA ILE A 170 2.14 17.56 -3.06
C ILE A 170 1.83 19.02 -3.38
N HIS A 171 1.09 19.70 -2.50
CA HIS A 171 0.78 21.13 -2.71
C HIS A 171 2.04 21.99 -2.79
N ARG A 172 2.98 21.79 -1.86
CA ARG A 172 4.22 22.57 -1.78
C ARG A 172 5.13 22.36 -2.99
N GLU A 173 5.29 21.13 -3.46
CA GLU A 173 6.30 20.80 -4.46
C GLU A 173 5.76 20.74 -5.89
N LEU A 174 4.51 20.30 -6.05
CA LEU A 174 3.89 20.19 -7.38
C LEU A 174 2.87 21.31 -7.64
N GLY A 175 2.58 22.18 -6.64
CA GLY A 175 1.63 23.28 -6.78
C GLY A 175 0.18 22.83 -6.95
N VAL A 176 -0.14 21.56 -6.65
CA VAL A 176 -1.47 20.97 -6.84
C VAL A 176 -2.17 20.85 -5.48
N LEU A 177 -3.34 21.46 -5.34
CA LEU A 177 -4.20 21.27 -4.19
C LEU A 177 -5.15 20.09 -4.48
N LEU A 178 -4.94 18.97 -3.79
CA LEU A 178 -5.82 17.81 -3.85
C LEU A 178 -6.90 17.89 -2.76
N PRO A 179 -8.08 17.26 -2.97
CA PRO A 179 -9.11 17.11 -1.94
C PRO A 179 -8.59 16.37 -0.69
N GLU A 180 -9.15 16.68 0.48
CA GLU A 180 -8.76 16.05 1.76
C GLU A 180 -9.01 14.54 1.77
N GLU A 181 -9.98 14.07 0.99
CA GLU A 181 -10.28 12.65 0.83
C GLU A 181 -9.11 11.86 0.26
N GLU A 182 -8.22 12.50 -0.51
CA GLU A 182 -7.03 11.83 -1.05
C GLU A 182 -6.05 11.39 0.05
N ALA A 183 -6.06 12.02 1.22
CA ALA A 183 -5.28 11.56 2.37
C ALA A 183 -5.67 10.14 2.79
N VAL A 184 -6.96 9.81 2.71
CA VAL A 184 -7.48 8.46 3.02
C VAL A 184 -6.98 7.43 2.00
N TYR A 185 -6.98 7.78 0.72
CA TYR A 185 -6.46 6.88 -0.31
C TYR A 185 -4.97 6.64 -0.15
N ILE A 186 -4.20 7.69 0.18
CA ILE A 186 -2.76 7.59 0.45
C ILE A 186 -2.53 6.71 1.68
N ALA A 187 -3.29 6.91 2.77
CA ALA A 187 -3.21 6.07 3.96
C ALA A 187 -3.49 4.60 3.63
N LEU A 188 -4.51 4.32 2.80
CA LEU A 188 -4.81 2.95 2.36
C LEU A 188 -3.69 2.32 1.54
N HIS A 189 -2.97 3.10 0.70
CA HIS A 189 -1.78 2.59 0.01
C HIS A 189 -0.68 2.20 0.99
N ILE A 190 -0.48 2.99 2.04
CA ILE A 190 0.51 2.70 3.08
C ILE A 190 0.13 1.44 3.86
N ILE A 191 -1.11 1.35 4.34
CA ILE A 191 -1.65 0.17 5.01
C ILE A 191 -1.43 -1.09 4.15
N ASN A 192 -1.80 -1.05 2.88
CA ASN A 192 -1.59 -2.17 1.96
C ASN A 192 -0.11 -2.52 1.79
N GLY A 193 0.78 -1.53 1.82
CA GLY A 193 2.22 -1.71 1.74
C GLY A 193 2.83 -2.36 2.97
N GLU A 194 2.30 -2.10 4.15
CA GLU A 194 2.70 -2.76 5.39
C GLU A 194 2.38 -4.26 5.35
N TYR A 195 1.18 -4.60 4.95
CA TYR A 195 0.71 -6.00 4.86
C TYR A 195 1.38 -6.81 3.74
N SER A 196 1.91 -6.14 2.71
CA SER A 196 2.65 -6.81 1.63
C SER A 196 4.14 -7.01 1.94
N GLY A 197 4.64 -6.45 3.03
CA GLY A 197 6.08 -6.28 3.34
C GLY A 197 6.81 -7.47 3.92
N GLU A 198 6.18 -8.46 4.42
CA GLU A 198 6.61 -9.84 4.76
C GLU A 198 5.33 -10.61 5.05
N LYS A 199 5.35 -11.94 4.87
CA LYS A 199 4.30 -12.83 5.35
C LYS A 199 4.15 -12.67 6.88
N GLN A 200 3.52 -11.59 7.33
CA GLN A 200 3.18 -11.39 8.76
C GLN A 200 1.96 -12.22 9.18
N GLY A 201 1.29 -12.87 8.23
CA GLY A 201 0.44 -13.99 8.55
C GLY A 201 1.32 -15.17 8.95
N THR A 202 1.13 -15.73 10.12
CA THR A 202 1.66 -17.06 10.41
C THR A 202 1.10 -18.01 9.33
N ALA A 203 1.80 -19.13 9.02
CA ALA A 203 1.24 -20.15 8.12
C ALA A 203 -0.21 -20.51 8.50
N LEU A 204 -0.53 -20.36 9.76
CA LEU A 204 -1.83 -20.57 10.36
C LEU A 204 -2.86 -19.48 10.02
N ASP A 205 -2.44 -18.21 9.87
CA ASP A 205 -3.32 -17.13 9.41
C ASP A 205 -3.72 -17.34 7.95
N GLU A 206 -2.78 -17.77 7.11
CA GLU A 206 -3.04 -18.13 5.72
C GLU A 206 -4.04 -19.29 5.62
N GLU A 207 -3.89 -20.34 6.44
CA GLU A 207 -4.84 -21.45 6.51
C GLU A 207 -6.23 -20.98 6.93
N MET A 208 -6.30 -20.06 7.90
CA MET A 208 -7.56 -19.48 8.36
C MET A 208 -8.23 -18.65 7.27
N ILE A 209 -7.49 -17.81 6.54
CA ILE A 209 -8.01 -17.02 5.43
C ILE A 209 -8.53 -17.94 4.31
N GLN A 210 -7.78 -19.00 3.97
CA GLN A 210 -8.24 -19.99 2.99
C GLN A 210 -9.50 -20.72 3.45
N HIS A 211 -9.64 -21.00 4.75
CA HIS A 211 -10.85 -21.61 5.29
C HIS A 211 -12.05 -20.65 5.23
N ILE A 212 -11.85 -19.40 5.60
CA ILE A 212 -12.87 -18.34 5.52
C ILE A 212 -13.31 -18.12 4.06
N THR A 213 -12.36 -18.11 3.12
CA THR A 213 -12.65 -18.01 1.68
C THR A 213 -13.57 -19.16 1.24
N ARG A 214 -13.29 -20.39 1.66
CA ARG A 214 -14.17 -21.55 1.38
C ARG A 214 -15.55 -21.44 2.02
N ILE A 215 -15.68 -20.86 3.22
CA ILE A 215 -16.99 -20.58 3.83
C ILE A 215 -17.79 -19.64 2.91
N ILE A 216 -17.17 -18.57 2.41
CA ILE A 216 -17.80 -17.60 1.51
C ILE A 216 -18.22 -18.28 0.20
N GLU A 217 -17.30 -18.99 -0.45
CA GLU A 217 -17.55 -19.70 -1.72
C GLU A 217 -18.70 -20.69 -1.61
N ASN A 218 -18.73 -21.47 -0.53
CA ASN A 218 -19.79 -22.46 -0.28
C ASN A 218 -21.14 -21.79 0.00
N HIS A 219 -21.16 -20.70 0.78
CA HIS A 219 -22.38 -20.01 1.15
C HIS A 219 -23.06 -19.38 -0.05
N PHE A 220 -22.30 -18.68 -0.90
CA PHE A 220 -22.80 -17.95 -2.08
C PHE A 220 -22.74 -18.79 -3.37
N ARG A 221 -22.17 -20.01 -3.32
CA ARG A 221 -21.98 -20.90 -4.47
C ARG A 221 -21.23 -20.24 -5.64
N LEU A 222 -20.19 -19.47 -5.29
CA LEU A 222 -19.30 -18.79 -6.24
C LEU A 222 -17.85 -19.26 -6.07
N THR A 223 -16.98 -18.87 -6.99
CA THR A 223 -15.53 -19.04 -6.86
C THR A 223 -14.90 -17.66 -6.77
N VAL A 224 -14.12 -17.41 -5.71
CA VAL A 224 -13.47 -16.11 -5.49
C VAL A 224 -12.21 -16.02 -6.34
N ASP A 225 -12.09 -14.94 -7.11
CA ASP A 225 -10.84 -14.62 -7.82
C ASP A 225 -9.76 -14.17 -6.84
N GLN A 226 -8.95 -15.15 -6.37
CA GLN A 226 -7.89 -14.90 -5.40
C GLN A 226 -6.73 -14.03 -5.94
N LYS A 227 -6.70 -13.74 -7.23
CA LYS A 227 -5.74 -12.81 -7.85
C LYS A 227 -6.32 -11.39 -8.02
N GLY A 228 -7.60 -11.24 -7.76
CA GLY A 228 -8.32 -9.99 -7.90
C GLY A 228 -8.01 -8.99 -6.78
N PHE A 229 -8.23 -7.70 -7.09
CA PHE A 229 -8.01 -6.60 -6.16
C PHE A 229 -8.89 -6.70 -4.89
N ASP A 230 -10.15 -7.12 -5.04
CA ASP A 230 -11.09 -7.24 -3.91
C ASP A 230 -10.69 -8.36 -2.95
N TYR A 231 -10.10 -9.45 -3.46
CA TYR A 231 -9.56 -10.51 -2.62
C TYR A 231 -8.30 -10.05 -1.87
N ALA A 232 -7.37 -9.38 -2.52
CA ALA A 232 -6.18 -8.83 -1.85
C ALA A 232 -6.58 -7.88 -0.70
N ARG A 233 -7.60 -7.06 -0.92
CA ARG A 233 -8.18 -6.18 0.09
C ARG A 233 -8.83 -6.94 1.23
N PHE A 234 -9.61 -7.98 0.92
CA PHE A 234 -10.22 -8.85 1.92
C PHE A 234 -9.14 -9.53 2.79
N VAL A 235 -8.09 -10.08 2.20
CA VAL A 235 -6.95 -10.70 2.91
C VAL A 235 -6.29 -9.70 3.87
N THR A 236 -6.02 -8.48 3.40
CA THR A 236 -5.47 -7.40 4.24
C THR A 236 -6.34 -7.14 5.46
N HIS A 237 -7.65 -7.06 5.30
CA HIS A 237 -8.57 -6.83 6.41
C HIS A 237 -8.66 -8.03 7.35
N MET A 238 -8.54 -9.26 6.85
CA MET A 238 -8.47 -10.46 7.70
C MET A 238 -7.21 -10.46 8.57
N HIS A 239 -6.06 -10.12 8.03
CA HIS A 239 -4.83 -9.99 8.83
C HIS A 239 -4.99 -8.94 9.93
N TYR A 240 -5.58 -7.79 9.61
CA TYR A 240 -5.86 -6.74 10.59
C TYR A 240 -6.82 -7.22 11.69
N LEU A 241 -7.92 -7.88 11.33
CA LEU A 241 -8.86 -8.47 12.27
C LEU A 241 -8.13 -9.45 13.21
N PHE A 242 -7.29 -10.34 12.68
CA PHE A 242 -6.54 -11.31 13.45
C PHE A 242 -5.53 -10.67 14.41
N GLN A 243 -4.83 -9.61 13.95
CA GLN A 243 -3.92 -8.88 14.81
C GLN A 243 -4.65 -8.22 15.98
N ARG A 244 -5.72 -7.48 15.69
CA ARG A 244 -6.51 -6.77 16.69
C ARG A 244 -7.12 -7.71 17.75
N THR A 245 -7.64 -8.85 17.31
CA THR A 245 -8.20 -9.84 18.19
C THR A 245 -7.14 -10.48 19.09
N ARG A 246 -5.90 -10.66 18.58
CA ARG A 246 -4.76 -11.13 19.40
C ARG A 246 -4.34 -10.11 20.45
N GLU A 247 -4.38 -8.83 20.14
CA GLU A 247 -4.00 -7.74 21.05
C GLU A 247 -5.06 -7.48 22.12
N GLY A 248 -6.26 -8.08 21.98
CA GLY A 248 -7.34 -7.97 22.98
C GLY A 248 -7.87 -6.55 23.13
N ILE A 249 -7.80 -5.73 22.09
CA ILE A 249 -8.28 -4.34 22.08
C ILE A 249 -9.81 -4.38 21.92
N PRO A 250 -10.59 -4.14 22.99
CA PRO A 250 -12.04 -4.05 22.87
C PRO A 250 -12.40 -2.73 22.23
N GLU A 251 -13.06 -2.75 21.08
CA GLU A 251 -13.67 -1.56 20.52
C GLU A 251 -15.05 -1.33 21.13
N GLN A 252 -15.28 -0.11 21.59
CA GLN A 252 -16.64 0.34 21.87
C GLN A 252 -17.32 0.56 20.53
N SER A 253 -18.33 -0.25 20.22
CA SER A 253 -19.08 -0.11 18.97
C SER A 253 -19.87 1.18 18.98
N GLU A 254 -19.44 2.15 18.19
CA GLU A 254 -20.21 3.38 17.88
C GLU A 254 -21.17 3.15 16.70
N ASN A 255 -21.07 2.00 16.01
CA ASN A 255 -21.77 1.70 14.76
C ASN A 255 -22.96 0.72 14.92
N HIS A 256 -23.60 0.68 16.10
CA HIS A 256 -24.75 -0.21 16.33
C HIS A 256 -25.87 -0.01 15.28
N GLU A 257 -26.20 1.23 14.95
CA GLU A 257 -27.24 1.53 13.96
C GLU A 257 -26.84 1.00 12.56
N LEU A 258 -25.58 1.18 12.17
CA LEU A 258 -25.04 0.68 10.90
C LEU A 258 -25.08 -0.86 10.88
N PHE A 259 -24.69 -1.51 11.97
CA PHE A 259 -24.78 -2.98 12.09
C PHE A 259 -26.21 -3.48 11.87
N GLN A 260 -27.21 -2.87 12.51
CA GLN A 260 -28.62 -3.26 12.36
C GLN A 260 -29.10 -3.01 10.93
N LEU A 261 -28.69 -1.92 10.31
CA LEU A 261 -29.01 -1.59 8.92
C LEU A 261 -28.44 -2.65 7.96
N LEU A 262 -27.15 -2.97 8.07
CA LEU A 262 -26.48 -3.96 7.22
C LEU A 262 -27.08 -5.36 7.41
N LYS A 263 -27.33 -5.76 8.65
CA LYS A 263 -27.96 -7.03 8.99
C LYS A 263 -29.34 -7.19 8.35
N THR A 264 -30.11 -6.10 8.30
CA THR A 264 -31.45 -6.08 7.70
C THR A 264 -31.38 -6.04 6.18
N SER A 265 -30.44 -5.24 5.62
CA SER A 265 -30.32 -5.04 4.17
C SER A 265 -29.64 -6.23 3.47
N PHE A 266 -28.71 -6.92 4.16
CA PHE A 266 -27.92 -8.02 3.61
C PHE A 266 -27.96 -9.27 4.52
N PRO A 267 -29.15 -9.89 4.72
CA PRO A 267 -29.30 -10.99 5.67
C PRO A 267 -28.46 -12.21 5.29
N SER A 268 -28.32 -12.55 4.02
CA SER A 268 -27.47 -13.64 3.56
C SER A 268 -26.00 -13.40 3.83
N THR A 269 -25.49 -12.16 3.64
CA THR A 269 -24.13 -11.79 3.98
C THR A 269 -23.89 -11.88 5.48
N TYR A 270 -24.86 -11.46 6.30
CA TYR A 270 -24.79 -11.58 7.74
C TYR A 270 -24.73 -13.05 8.19
N ASP A 271 -25.52 -13.93 7.59
CA ASP A 271 -25.50 -15.37 7.90
C ASP A 271 -24.16 -16.01 7.53
N CYS A 272 -23.56 -15.62 6.42
CA CYS A 272 -22.19 -15.99 6.05
C CYS A 272 -21.18 -15.52 7.11
N CYS A 273 -21.25 -14.25 7.50
CA CYS A 273 -20.35 -13.68 8.53
C CYS A 273 -20.52 -14.34 9.89
N LYS A 274 -21.73 -14.76 10.27
CA LYS A 274 -21.94 -15.58 11.50
C LYS A 274 -21.20 -16.92 11.41
N SER A 275 -21.22 -17.57 10.26
CA SER A 275 -20.49 -18.83 10.07
C SER A 275 -18.97 -18.62 10.17
N ILE A 276 -18.45 -17.48 9.66
CA ILE A 276 -17.05 -17.08 9.81
C ILE A 276 -16.73 -16.81 11.28
N GLY A 277 -17.57 -16.05 12.00
CA GLY A 277 -17.40 -15.77 13.43
C GLY A 277 -17.41 -17.05 14.27
N ALA A 278 -18.31 -17.99 13.98
CA ALA A 278 -18.34 -19.29 14.65
C ALA A 278 -17.05 -20.08 14.44
N TYR A 279 -16.53 -20.10 13.21
CA TYR A 279 -15.24 -20.72 12.88
C TYR A 279 -14.08 -20.07 13.66
N LEU A 280 -14.00 -18.72 13.70
CA LEU A 280 -12.96 -18.01 14.42
C LEU A 280 -13.02 -18.27 15.94
N ASN A 281 -14.22 -18.35 16.48
CA ASN A 281 -14.42 -18.71 17.89
C ASN A 281 -13.97 -20.16 18.18
N GLU A 282 -14.35 -21.11 17.34
CA GLU A 282 -13.92 -22.51 17.48
C GLU A 282 -12.40 -22.68 17.31
N ALA A 283 -11.81 -22.03 16.31
CA ALA A 283 -10.39 -22.17 15.99
C ALA A 283 -9.45 -21.44 16.98
N ARG A 284 -9.90 -20.32 17.56
CA ARG A 284 -9.05 -19.41 18.35
C ARG A 284 -9.67 -18.86 19.63
N GLY A 285 -10.95 -19.12 19.88
CA GLY A 285 -11.69 -18.52 21.00
C GLY A 285 -11.99 -17.03 20.78
N TRP A 286 -11.99 -16.57 19.52
CA TRP A 286 -12.23 -15.16 19.18
C TRP A 286 -13.72 -14.90 19.03
N GLU A 287 -14.23 -13.93 19.78
CA GLU A 287 -15.60 -13.44 19.68
C GLU A 287 -15.59 -12.12 18.92
N LEU A 288 -16.28 -12.08 17.78
CA LEU A 288 -16.38 -10.86 16.96
C LEU A 288 -17.37 -9.88 17.59
N THR A 289 -16.98 -8.61 17.64
CA THR A 289 -17.85 -7.49 18.03
C THR A 289 -18.78 -7.09 16.88
N GLU A 290 -19.82 -6.27 17.16
CA GLU A 290 -20.70 -5.73 16.11
C GLU A 290 -19.91 -4.95 15.05
N GLU A 291 -18.89 -4.21 15.45
CA GLU A 291 -17.99 -3.47 14.58
C GLU A 291 -17.28 -4.40 13.58
N GLU A 292 -16.72 -5.49 14.09
CA GLU A 292 -16.04 -6.49 13.27
C GLU A 292 -17.00 -7.19 12.30
N TYR A 293 -18.25 -7.41 12.71
CA TYR A 293 -19.28 -7.88 11.79
C TYR A 293 -19.60 -6.86 10.70
N VAL A 294 -19.67 -5.56 10.99
CA VAL A 294 -19.87 -4.51 9.98
C VAL A 294 -18.78 -4.59 8.93
N TYR A 295 -17.51 -4.62 9.36
CA TYR A 295 -16.37 -4.72 8.46
C TYR A 295 -16.40 -5.99 7.61
N LEU A 296 -16.61 -7.13 8.25
CA LEU A 296 -16.64 -8.41 7.58
C LEU A 296 -17.76 -8.46 6.52
N MET A 297 -18.95 -7.97 6.86
CA MET A 297 -20.09 -7.89 5.94
C MET A 297 -19.79 -7.03 4.73
N MET A 298 -19.14 -5.87 4.91
CA MET A 298 -18.78 -4.98 3.80
C MET A 298 -17.81 -5.66 2.82
N HIS A 299 -16.81 -6.38 3.34
CA HIS A 299 -15.81 -7.05 2.50
C HIS A 299 -16.36 -8.30 1.82
N VAL A 300 -17.14 -9.11 2.53
CA VAL A 300 -17.81 -10.29 1.95
C VAL A 300 -18.80 -9.86 0.87
N ASN A 301 -19.61 -8.82 1.13
CA ASN A 301 -20.56 -8.33 0.13
C ASN A 301 -19.86 -7.83 -1.14
N ARG A 302 -18.70 -7.16 -1.00
CA ARG A 302 -17.93 -6.67 -2.15
C ARG A 302 -17.33 -7.81 -2.97
N LEU A 303 -16.78 -8.83 -2.31
CA LEU A 303 -16.29 -10.04 -3.01
C LEU A 303 -17.40 -10.70 -3.84
N CYS A 304 -18.61 -10.81 -3.27
CA CYS A 304 -19.74 -11.45 -3.94
C CYS A 304 -20.29 -10.62 -5.10
N ALA A 305 -20.44 -9.30 -4.93
CA ALA A 305 -20.99 -8.42 -5.95
C ALA A 305 -20.14 -8.39 -7.26
N HIS A 306 -18.83 -8.49 -7.14
CA HIS A 306 -17.92 -8.49 -8.30
C HIS A 306 -17.94 -9.83 -9.06
N GLU A 307 -18.16 -10.94 -8.37
CA GLU A 307 -18.25 -12.25 -9.00
C GLU A 307 -19.61 -12.50 -9.66
N ASP A 308 -20.69 -11.93 -9.13
CA ASP A 308 -22.00 -11.99 -9.77
C ASP A 308 -22.05 -11.17 -11.08
N CYS A 309 -21.39 -10.01 -11.14
CA CYS A 309 -21.23 -9.24 -12.39
C CYS A 309 -20.46 -10.03 -13.46
N LYS A 310 -19.40 -10.77 -13.10
CA LYS A 310 -18.66 -11.61 -14.04
C LYS A 310 -19.47 -12.79 -14.57
N ARG A 311 -20.42 -13.31 -13.80
CA ARG A 311 -21.33 -14.39 -14.26
C ARG A 311 -22.31 -13.92 -15.30
N GLU A 312 -22.82 -12.70 -15.21
CA GLU A 312 -23.73 -12.12 -16.21
C GLU A 312 -23.01 -11.84 -17.53
N GLU A 313 -21.74 -11.39 -17.51
CA GLU A 313 -20.92 -11.19 -18.72
C GLU A 313 -20.52 -12.48 -19.45
N HIS A 314 -20.50 -13.63 -18.79
CA HIS A 314 -20.20 -14.93 -19.41
C HIS A 314 -21.45 -15.75 -19.77
N ALA A 315 -22.65 -15.23 -19.48
CA ALA A 315 -23.93 -15.87 -19.82
C ALA A 315 -24.60 -15.30 -21.08
N GLU A 316 -24.03 -14.26 -21.71
CA GLU A 316 -24.33 -13.73 -23.04
C GLU A 316 -23.32 -14.25 -24.08
#